data_01e38a8b951dcd7eb94ca1bad1b0c596
#
_entry.id   01e38a8b951dcd7eb94ca1bad1b0c596
#
_cell.length_a   1.000
_cell.length_b   1.000
_cell.length_c   1.000
_cell.angle_alpha   90.00
_cell.angle_beta   90.00
_cell.angle_gamma   90.00
#
_symmetry.space_group_name_H-M   'P 1'
#
loop_
_entity.id
_entity.type
_entity.pdbx_description
1 polymer ?
#
loop_
_entity_poly.entity_id
_entity_poly.type
_entity_poly.pdbx_seq_one_letter_code
_entity_poly.pdbx_strand_id
1 'polypeptide(L)'
;MSPAALRAQAPKDNDQTLRAMQDEMARSKDRLELRIDASGKPVRPYFIEYRLLDLDVREITAQFGALISTTKTRNRFMNVEARVGDYKLDSSNFISDEGFRGFIGSTGSVGIDRDYDSLRQDLWIATDQAFKEAVEGYSRKKAYLNSLANQNQYDDFSKAQPVELVEPLVTPDWSSRNWEQEARDSSATLRAFSLLQESRVTYYLVYATEYLLTSEGTQIRTNRSFAAVEGGMNTLASDGVQLSHFYAAYAPKPGDLPNVDTVRNGLNVAASELMALRSSQPAQDYTGPVLFEARAAAPLLAEVLGPNLNGARPPIAFRPVMEQFLSNIGGKSDWVGRLGARVLPTNVTIVDDPSAKQYKGTPLIGGYAVDEEGVRAAKVAPIENGVLKQLLMSRRPGPDSNESNGHGRAAFLSDAKPSMSNLIFSSAETVSPAEMKKKFIEACKAEKLEYCLVVREMDNPAISLLHQDDFSELLASFGGGAGTGDRLVAVVYKVFTDGRPDEIVRGARIIGLNARALRNISAAGNDDFVYNYMQNQTAGFAGTALGAFGSAQNGLPSSIIAPSLLFEEVEVRGARGEPKRLPLLPAPTLTATR
;
A
#
# COMPACT_ATOMS: atom_id res chain seq x y z
N MET A 1 -19.59 -27.98 -41.23
CA MET A 1 -19.73 -26.54 -41.41
C MET A 1 -19.30 -25.90 -40.09
N SER A 2 -18.10 -25.33 -40.09
CA SER A 2 -17.49 -24.67 -38.92
C SER A 2 -17.98 -23.23 -38.86
N PRO A 3 -18.40 -22.70 -37.68
CA PRO A 3 -18.77 -21.29 -37.59
C PRO A 3 -17.51 -20.43 -37.58
N ALA A 4 -17.28 -19.67 -38.63
CA ALA A 4 -16.29 -18.61 -38.67
C ALA A 4 -16.68 -17.55 -37.62
N ALA A 5 -15.87 -17.42 -36.58
CA ALA A 5 -15.99 -16.34 -35.63
C ALA A 5 -15.72 -15.02 -36.36
N LEU A 6 -16.73 -14.18 -36.49
CA LEU A 6 -16.56 -12.78 -36.87
C LEU A 6 -15.70 -12.10 -35.78
N ARG A 7 -14.44 -11.88 -36.10
CA ARG A 7 -13.64 -10.86 -35.39
C ARG A 7 -14.23 -9.51 -35.76
N ALA A 8 -14.99 -8.92 -34.86
CA ALA A 8 -15.33 -7.52 -34.96
C ALA A 8 -14.01 -6.73 -34.99
N GLN A 9 -13.71 -6.06 -36.10
CA GLN A 9 -12.63 -5.10 -36.17
C GLN A 9 -12.93 -4.02 -35.12
N ALA A 10 -12.08 -3.94 -34.10
CA ALA A 10 -12.12 -2.81 -33.19
C ALA A 10 -12.04 -1.50 -33.99
N PRO A 11 -12.80 -0.45 -33.64
CA PRO A 11 -12.71 0.85 -34.31
C PRO A 11 -11.23 1.28 -34.28
N LYS A 12 -10.73 1.84 -35.40
CA LYS A 12 -9.38 2.37 -35.51
C LYS A 12 -9.17 3.37 -34.36
N ASP A 13 -8.38 2.96 -33.41
CA ASP A 13 -8.02 3.79 -32.25
C ASP A 13 -7.09 4.91 -32.75
N ASN A 14 -7.53 6.16 -32.64
CA ASN A 14 -6.75 7.34 -33.04
C ASN A 14 -5.80 7.82 -31.92
N ASP A 15 -5.50 6.98 -30.93
CA ASP A 15 -4.63 7.34 -29.81
C ASP A 15 -3.18 7.49 -30.27
N GLN A 16 -2.74 8.74 -30.38
CA GLN A 16 -1.38 9.11 -30.77
C GLN A 16 -0.33 8.58 -29.78
N THR A 17 -0.68 8.48 -28.49
CA THR A 17 0.19 7.93 -27.44
C THR A 17 0.48 6.46 -27.69
N LEU A 18 -0.57 5.65 -27.81
CA LEU A 18 -0.41 4.22 -28.04
C LEU A 18 0.36 3.95 -29.34
N ARG A 19 0.04 4.69 -30.40
CA ARG A 19 0.72 4.58 -31.69
C ARG A 19 2.21 4.94 -31.61
N ALA A 20 2.56 6.03 -30.90
CA ALA A 20 3.95 6.43 -30.73
C ALA A 20 4.75 5.34 -29.99
N MET A 21 4.17 4.78 -28.93
CA MET A 21 4.76 3.68 -28.17
C MET A 21 4.96 2.41 -29.02
N GLN A 22 3.97 2.03 -29.85
CA GLN A 22 4.04 0.87 -30.75
C GLN A 22 5.15 1.04 -31.80
N ASP A 23 5.19 2.19 -32.47
CA ASP A 23 6.16 2.47 -33.52
C ASP A 23 7.61 2.53 -32.95
N GLU A 24 7.77 3.11 -31.75
CA GLU A 24 9.09 3.16 -31.12
C GLU A 24 9.53 1.81 -30.57
N MET A 25 8.60 0.99 -30.03
CA MET A 25 8.87 -0.38 -29.62
C MET A 25 9.35 -1.22 -30.82
N ALA A 26 8.67 -1.12 -31.94
CA ALA A 26 9.06 -1.83 -33.16
C ALA A 26 10.46 -1.41 -33.63
N ARG A 27 10.75 -0.10 -33.65
CA ARG A 27 12.06 0.44 -34.00
C ARG A 27 13.17 -0.04 -33.05
N SER A 28 12.90 -0.01 -31.74
CA SER A 28 13.88 -0.41 -30.73
C SER A 28 14.20 -1.91 -30.80
N LYS A 29 13.19 -2.75 -31.01
CA LYS A 29 13.40 -4.21 -31.24
C LYS A 29 14.29 -4.48 -32.46
N ASP A 30 14.15 -3.71 -33.53
CA ASP A 30 14.90 -3.91 -34.78
C ASP A 30 16.34 -3.37 -34.69
N ARG A 31 16.54 -2.20 -34.06
CA ARG A 31 17.78 -1.42 -34.22
C ARG A 31 18.61 -1.26 -32.96
N LEU A 32 18.07 -1.55 -31.76
CA LEU A 32 18.79 -1.30 -30.53
C LEU A 32 19.88 -2.34 -30.32
N GLU A 33 21.13 -1.95 -30.55
CA GLU A 33 22.30 -2.78 -30.34
C GLU A 33 23.53 -1.95 -29.95
N LEU A 34 24.41 -2.52 -29.16
CA LEU A 34 25.69 -1.95 -28.80
C LEU A 34 26.80 -2.97 -29.15
N ARG A 35 27.84 -2.51 -29.85
CA ARG A 35 29.05 -3.30 -30.10
C ARG A 35 30.05 -3.02 -28.98
N ILE A 36 30.37 -4.02 -28.18
CA ILE A 36 31.14 -3.83 -26.95
C ILE A 36 32.60 -4.27 -27.07
N ASP A 37 32.93 -5.21 -27.94
CA ASP A 37 34.29 -5.77 -27.98
C ASP A 37 34.86 -5.99 -29.37
N ALA A 38 36.16 -6.36 -29.39
CA ALA A 38 36.88 -6.73 -30.60
C ALA A 38 36.35 -8.01 -31.27
N SER A 39 35.49 -8.79 -30.60
CA SER A 39 34.84 -9.97 -31.16
C SER A 39 33.63 -9.63 -32.03
N GLY A 40 33.15 -8.40 -31.96
CA GLY A 40 32.11 -7.85 -32.83
C GLY A 40 30.71 -8.41 -32.62
N LYS A 41 30.43 -9.14 -31.52
CA LYS A 41 29.07 -9.59 -31.22
C LYS A 41 28.27 -8.43 -30.64
N PRO A 42 27.14 -8.05 -31.27
CA PRO A 42 26.29 -7.00 -30.74
C PRO A 42 25.58 -7.49 -29.48
N VAL A 43 25.52 -6.63 -28.47
CA VAL A 43 24.64 -6.81 -27.30
C VAL A 43 23.32 -6.18 -27.63
N ARG A 44 22.24 -6.92 -27.40
CA ARG A 44 20.86 -6.47 -27.60
C ARG A 44 20.06 -6.68 -26.33
N PRO A 45 19.04 -5.85 -26.05
CA PRO A 45 18.11 -6.16 -24.97
C PRO A 45 17.25 -7.37 -25.37
N TYR A 46 17.03 -8.30 -24.43
CA TYR A 46 16.11 -9.40 -24.63
C TYR A 46 14.68 -9.02 -24.25
N PHE A 47 14.53 -7.98 -23.40
CA PHE A 47 13.25 -7.43 -22.93
C PHE A 47 13.32 -5.91 -22.94
N ILE A 48 12.22 -5.28 -23.40
CA ILE A 48 11.99 -3.84 -23.35
C ILE A 48 10.57 -3.63 -22.86
N GLU A 49 10.37 -2.68 -21.96
CA GLU A 49 9.08 -2.27 -21.45
C GLU A 49 8.92 -0.75 -21.54
N TYR A 50 7.78 -0.30 -22.01
CA TYR A 50 7.33 1.09 -21.98
C TYR A 50 6.10 1.18 -21.09
N ARG A 51 6.18 1.97 -20.04
CA ARG A 51 5.04 2.35 -19.21
C ARG A 51 4.80 3.84 -19.32
N LEU A 52 3.55 4.26 -19.48
CA LEU A 52 3.17 5.65 -19.46
C LEU A 52 1.91 5.81 -18.62
N LEU A 53 1.93 6.83 -17.76
CA LEU A 53 0.84 7.22 -16.89
C LEU A 53 0.39 8.63 -17.25
N ASP A 54 -0.82 8.77 -17.78
CA ASP A 54 -1.50 10.06 -18.01
C ASP A 54 -2.43 10.30 -16.83
N LEU A 55 -2.09 11.25 -15.97
CA LEU A 55 -2.68 11.47 -14.66
C LEU A 55 -3.37 12.83 -14.60
N ASP A 56 -4.65 12.85 -14.24
CA ASP A 56 -5.44 14.05 -13.96
C ASP A 56 -5.95 13.99 -12.51
N VAL A 57 -5.50 14.92 -11.69
CA VAL A 57 -5.77 14.95 -10.24
C VAL A 57 -6.41 16.25 -9.85
N ARG A 58 -7.41 16.17 -8.99
CA ARG A 58 -7.94 17.32 -8.23
C ARG A 58 -7.77 17.05 -6.75
N GLU A 59 -7.17 18.01 -6.07
CA GLU A 59 -7.01 18.01 -4.63
C GLU A 59 -7.69 19.25 -4.07
N ILE A 60 -8.64 19.04 -3.17
CA ILE A 60 -9.42 20.10 -2.54
C ILE A 60 -9.24 19.97 -1.03
N THR A 61 -8.64 20.97 -0.41
CA THR A 61 -8.37 20.97 1.04
C THR A 61 -9.13 22.08 1.73
N ALA A 62 -9.79 21.74 2.83
CA ALA A 62 -10.48 22.68 3.70
C ALA A 62 -10.14 22.44 5.18
N GLN A 63 -10.22 23.49 5.98
CA GLN A 63 -9.96 23.49 7.41
C GLN A 63 -11.02 24.32 8.13
N PHE A 64 -11.69 23.75 9.13
CA PHE A 64 -12.73 24.44 9.90
C PHE A 64 -13.73 25.22 9.03
N GLY A 65 -14.17 24.64 7.90
CA GLY A 65 -15.11 25.23 6.96
C GLY A 65 -14.54 26.28 6.00
N ALA A 66 -13.24 26.57 6.08
CA ALA A 66 -12.55 27.44 5.13
C ALA A 66 -11.80 26.61 4.08
N LEU A 67 -11.95 26.98 2.80
CA LEU A 67 -11.16 26.37 1.74
C LEU A 67 -9.73 26.88 1.85
N ILE A 68 -8.77 25.93 1.91
CA ILE A 68 -7.33 26.23 1.94
C ILE A 68 -6.77 26.24 0.53
N SER A 69 -7.10 25.22 -0.26
CA SER A 69 -6.59 25.11 -1.62
C SER A 69 -7.51 24.27 -2.50
N THR A 70 -7.47 24.56 -3.80
CA THR A 70 -7.96 23.68 -4.86
C THR A 70 -6.87 23.59 -5.91
N THR A 71 -6.29 22.40 -6.05
CA THR A 71 -5.26 22.12 -7.02
C THR A 71 -5.81 21.25 -8.14
N LYS A 72 -5.47 21.60 -9.37
CA LYS A 72 -5.79 20.83 -10.59
C LYS A 72 -4.47 20.55 -11.27
N THR A 73 -4.09 19.29 -11.28
CA THR A 73 -2.80 18.87 -11.82
C THR A 73 -3.02 17.84 -12.92
N ARG A 74 -2.43 18.08 -14.07
CA ARG A 74 -2.35 17.10 -15.13
C ARG A 74 -0.90 16.85 -15.45
N ASN A 75 -0.49 15.60 -15.32
CA ASN A 75 0.88 15.17 -15.55
C ASN A 75 0.88 13.92 -16.42
N ARG A 76 1.92 13.78 -17.21
CA ARG A 76 2.21 12.55 -17.93
C ARG A 76 3.63 12.14 -17.62
N PHE A 77 3.76 10.89 -17.19
CA PHE A 77 5.05 10.32 -16.83
C PHE A 77 5.28 9.07 -17.66
N MET A 78 6.52 8.83 -18.00
CA MET A 78 6.89 7.59 -18.64
C MET A 78 8.03 6.92 -17.86
N ASN A 79 8.07 5.61 -17.95
CA ASN A 79 9.18 4.78 -17.50
C ASN A 79 9.56 3.83 -18.64
N VAL A 80 10.84 3.72 -18.90
CA VAL A 80 11.39 2.76 -19.87
C VAL A 80 12.32 1.81 -19.14
N GLU A 81 12.09 0.53 -19.30
CA GLU A 81 12.99 -0.51 -18.82
C GLU A 81 13.57 -1.28 -20.02
N ALA A 82 14.86 -1.55 -19.98
CA ALA A 82 15.55 -2.45 -20.89
C ALA A 82 16.33 -3.49 -20.09
N ARG A 83 16.30 -4.76 -20.51
CA ARG A 83 17.03 -5.84 -19.85
C ARG A 83 18.00 -6.51 -20.81
N VAL A 84 19.23 -6.73 -20.36
CA VAL A 84 20.33 -7.36 -21.10
C VAL A 84 20.72 -8.66 -20.41
N GLY A 85 21.08 -9.66 -21.19
CA GLY A 85 21.31 -11.01 -20.72
C GLY A 85 20.21 -11.94 -21.22
N ASP A 86 19.61 -12.69 -20.32
CA ASP A 86 18.46 -13.53 -20.57
C ASP A 86 17.60 -13.67 -19.30
N TYR A 87 16.50 -14.44 -19.36
CA TYR A 87 15.60 -14.62 -18.23
C TYR A 87 16.27 -15.22 -16.98
N LYS A 88 17.35 -15.99 -17.16
CA LYS A 88 18.08 -16.61 -16.04
C LYS A 88 19.03 -15.64 -15.36
N LEU A 89 19.75 -14.87 -16.17
CA LEU A 89 20.69 -13.88 -15.67
C LEU A 89 20.61 -12.61 -16.50
N ASP A 90 20.11 -11.56 -15.92
CA ASP A 90 19.95 -10.26 -16.56
C ASP A 90 20.54 -9.10 -15.75
N SER A 91 20.36 -7.89 -16.26
CA SER A 91 20.82 -6.63 -15.65
C SER A 91 20.06 -6.21 -14.40
N SER A 92 18.91 -6.83 -14.09
CA SER A 92 18.08 -6.46 -12.95
C SER A 92 18.51 -7.16 -11.64
N ASN A 93 17.80 -6.90 -10.54
CA ASN A 93 18.03 -7.54 -9.25
C ASN A 93 19.44 -7.37 -8.67
N PHE A 94 20.15 -6.32 -9.04
CA PHE A 94 21.49 -6.04 -8.58
C PHE A 94 21.67 -4.56 -8.20
N ILE A 95 22.23 -4.33 -7.02
CA ILE A 95 22.57 -2.99 -6.54
C ILE A 95 24.07 -2.83 -6.53
N SER A 96 24.54 -1.93 -7.39
CA SER A 96 25.97 -1.65 -7.54
C SER A 96 26.52 -0.77 -6.41
N ASP A 97 27.84 -0.57 -6.42
CA ASP A 97 28.58 0.26 -5.47
C ASP A 97 28.24 1.75 -5.51
N GLU A 98 27.72 2.23 -6.64
CA GLU A 98 27.36 3.64 -6.84
C GLU A 98 26.01 4.03 -6.23
N GLY A 99 25.43 3.15 -5.43
CA GLY A 99 24.23 3.39 -4.65
C GLY A 99 22.93 3.34 -5.44
N PHE A 100 21.89 3.89 -4.86
CA PHE A 100 20.50 3.83 -5.32
C PHE A 100 20.17 4.33 -6.74
N ARG A 101 21.15 4.76 -7.54
CA ARG A 101 20.92 5.23 -8.92
C ARG A 101 20.33 4.19 -9.86
N GLY A 102 20.46 2.89 -9.56
CA GLY A 102 19.92 1.80 -10.37
C GLY A 102 18.49 1.39 -10.06
N PHE A 103 17.82 2.04 -9.11
CA PHE A 103 16.43 1.74 -8.73
C PHE A 103 15.37 2.56 -9.49
N ILE A 104 15.80 3.60 -10.17
CA ILE A 104 14.89 4.45 -10.93
C ILE A 104 15.23 4.17 -12.39
N GLY A 105 14.41 3.35 -13.05
CA GLY A 105 14.43 3.28 -14.50
C GLY A 105 14.35 4.70 -15.07
N SER A 106 14.59 4.88 -16.35
CA SER A 106 14.52 6.21 -17.00
C SER A 106 13.11 6.79 -16.91
N THR A 107 12.73 7.25 -15.71
CA THR A 107 11.44 7.86 -15.45
C THR A 107 11.53 9.34 -15.74
N GLY A 108 10.70 9.82 -16.64
CA GLY A 108 10.65 11.22 -17.03
C GLY A 108 9.23 11.75 -17.20
N SER A 109 9.07 13.07 -17.10
CA SER A 109 7.85 13.76 -17.52
C SER A 109 7.84 13.88 -19.03
N VAL A 110 6.67 13.67 -19.66
CA VAL A 110 6.47 13.84 -21.10
C VAL A 110 5.38 14.87 -21.37
N GLY A 111 5.35 15.39 -22.61
CA GLY A 111 4.40 16.42 -23.02
C GLY A 111 2.95 16.02 -22.75
N ILE A 112 2.14 16.93 -22.18
CA ILE A 112 0.73 16.72 -21.87
C ILE A 112 -0.17 16.76 -23.12
N ASP A 113 0.30 17.35 -24.22
CA ASP A 113 -0.46 17.55 -25.47
C ASP A 113 -0.68 16.26 -26.28
N ARG A 114 -0.11 15.13 -25.83
CA ARG A 114 -0.18 13.82 -26.51
C ARG A 114 0.36 13.87 -27.95
N ASP A 115 1.38 14.72 -28.19
CA ASP A 115 2.03 14.83 -29.48
C ASP A 115 2.83 13.55 -29.81
N TYR A 116 2.61 13.04 -31.02
CA TYR A 116 3.22 11.78 -31.47
C TYR A 116 4.74 11.88 -31.63
N ASP A 117 5.22 12.93 -32.26
CA ASP A 117 6.66 13.08 -32.58
C ASP A 117 7.46 13.40 -31.31
N SER A 118 6.92 14.26 -30.43
CA SER A 118 7.51 14.57 -29.14
C SER A 118 7.66 13.32 -28.28
N LEU A 119 6.60 12.53 -28.15
CA LEU A 119 6.63 11.30 -27.34
C LEU A 119 7.60 10.27 -27.92
N ARG A 120 7.70 10.14 -29.25
CA ARG A 120 8.69 9.25 -29.85
C ARG A 120 10.12 9.67 -29.56
N GLN A 121 10.38 10.97 -29.55
CA GLN A 121 11.70 11.50 -29.21
C GLN A 121 12.05 11.18 -27.74
N ASP A 122 11.09 11.40 -26.83
CA ASP A 122 11.28 11.10 -25.40
C ASP A 122 11.52 9.59 -25.17
N LEU A 123 10.72 8.73 -25.80
CA LEU A 123 10.88 7.27 -25.73
C LEU A 123 12.22 6.79 -26.29
N TRP A 124 12.67 7.38 -27.42
CA TRP A 124 13.97 7.02 -27.99
C TRP A 124 15.12 7.34 -27.05
N ILE A 125 15.17 8.56 -26.47
CA ILE A 125 16.20 8.98 -25.55
C ILE A 125 16.20 8.09 -24.29
N ALA A 126 15.02 7.88 -23.71
CA ALA A 126 14.87 7.05 -22.52
C ALA A 126 15.25 5.58 -22.77
N THR A 127 14.94 5.06 -23.96
CA THR A 127 15.30 3.67 -24.34
C THR A 127 16.80 3.51 -24.51
N ASP A 128 17.45 4.49 -25.16
CA ASP A 128 18.91 4.50 -25.32
C ASP A 128 19.63 4.53 -23.96
N GLN A 129 19.14 5.39 -23.05
CA GLN A 129 19.68 5.48 -21.69
C GLN A 129 19.47 4.19 -20.90
N ALA A 130 18.23 3.67 -20.84
CA ALA A 130 17.89 2.45 -20.11
C ALA A 130 18.71 1.25 -20.62
N PHE A 131 18.93 1.16 -21.93
CA PHE A 131 19.74 0.10 -22.52
C PHE A 131 21.22 0.21 -22.13
N LYS A 132 21.82 1.39 -22.16
CA LYS A 132 23.22 1.61 -21.75
C LYS A 132 23.42 1.26 -20.27
N GLU A 133 22.51 1.69 -19.41
CA GLU A 133 22.52 1.36 -17.99
C GLU A 133 22.37 -0.16 -17.77
N ALA A 134 21.51 -0.83 -18.54
CA ALA A 134 21.34 -2.28 -18.48
C ALA A 134 22.60 -3.05 -18.90
N VAL A 135 23.30 -2.61 -19.94
CA VAL A 135 24.57 -3.20 -20.39
C VAL A 135 25.64 -3.07 -19.30
N GLU A 136 25.75 -1.92 -18.68
CA GLU A 136 26.70 -1.68 -17.61
C GLU A 136 26.34 -2.48 -16.35
N GLY A 137 25.08 -2.44 -15.93
CA GLY A 137 24.56 -3.21 -14.80
C GLY A 137 24.78 -4.70 -14.95
N TYR A 138 24.51 -5.26 -16.14
CA TYR A 138 24.77 -6.66 -16.45
C TYR A 138 26.23 -7.04 -16.31
N SER A 139 27.12 -6.21 -16.82
CA SER A 139 28.57 -6.44 -16.77
C SER A 139 29.08 -6.45 -15.33
N ARG A 140 28.63 -5.48 -14.51
CA ARG A 140 28.97 -5.39 -13.08
C ARG A 140 28.43 -6.57 -12.28
N LYS A 141 27.16 -6.93 -12.48
CA LYS A 141 26.52 -8.07 -11.82
C LYS A 141 27.24 -9.37 -12.13
N LYS A 142 27.56 -9.62 -13.42
CA LYS A 142 28.28 -10.80 -13.86
C LYS A 142 29.67 -10.88 -13.24
N ALA A 143 30.41 -9.78 -13.20
CA ALA A 143 31.72 -9.73 -12.54
C ALA A 143 31.61 -10.05 -11.05
N TYR A 144 30.61 -9.49 -10.35
CA TYR A 144 30.38 -9.75 -8.94
C TYR A 144 30.03 -11.22 -8.68
N LEU A 145 29.07 -11.79 -9.43
CA LEU A 145 28.66 -13.19 -9.27
C LEU A 145 29.82 -14.16 -9.53
N ASN A 146 30.70 -13.86 -10.49
CA ASN A 146 31.89 -14.67 -10.74
C ASN A 146 32.90 -14.65 -9.58
N SER A 147 32.84 -13.64 -8.70
CA SER A 147 33.66 -13.56 -7.48
C SER A 147 33.10 -14.33 -6.30
N LEU A 148 31.83 -14.77 -6.37
CA LEU A 148 31.17 -15.50 -5.30
C LEU A 148 31.35 -17.01 -5.47
N ALA A 149 31.53 -17.72 -4.34
CA ALA A 149 31.63 -19.19 -4.32
C ALA A 149 30.30 -19.89 -4.68
N ASN A 150 29.18 -19.25 -4.36
CA ASN A 150 27.84 -19.74 -4.69
C ASN A 150 27.21 -18.81 -5.73
N GLN A 151 26.88 -19.37 -6.89
CA GLN A 151 26.20 -18.65 -7.95
C GLN A 151 24.70 -18.49 -7.63
N ASN A 152 24.08 -17.46 -8.24
CA ASN A 152 22.65 -17.24 -8.16
C ASN A 152 21.86 -18.49 -8.60
N GLN A 153 20.98 -19.00 -7.73
CA GLN A 153 20.21 -20.22 -7.97
C GLN A 153 18.85 -19.98 -8.64
N TYR A 154 18.42 -18.72 -8.77
CA TYR A 154 17.10 -18.35 -9.26
C TYR A 154 17.21 -17.52 -10.54
N ASP A 155 16.27 -17.71 -11.44
CA ASP A 155 16.12 -16.85 -12.62
C ASP A 155 15.88 -15.39 -12.19
N ASP A 156 16.32 -14.42 -12.99
CA ASP A 156 16.13 -13.01 -12.69
C ASP A 156 14.74 -12.51 -13.09
N PHE A 157 14.15 -13.10 -14.12
CA PHE A 157 12.86 -12.70 -14.64
C PHE A 157 12.07 -13.90 -15.18
N SER A 158 10.76 -13.89 -15.03
CA SER A 158 9.88 -14.91 -15.59
C SER A 158 9.27 -14.47 -16.91
N LYS A 159 9.03 -15.43 -17.81
CA LYS A 159 8.25 -15.20 -19.02
C LYS A 159 6.78 -14.97 -18.68
N ALA A 160 6.12 -14.14 -19.45
CA ALA A 160 4.68 -13.96 -19.36
C ALA A 160 4.03 -14.15 -20.74
N GLN A 161 2.78 -14.62 -20.74
CA GLN A 161 1.99 -14.65 -21.98
C GLN A 161 1.59 -13.22 -22.34
N PRO A 162 1.74 -12.82 -23.62
CA PRO A 162 1.31 -11.50 -24.04
C PRO A 162 -0.17 -11.25 -23.78
N VAL A 163 -0.49 -10.06 -23.30
CA VAL A 163 -1.86 -9.62 -23.01
C VAL A 163 -2.20 -8.44 -23.94
N GLU A 164 -3.33 -8.52 -24.62
CA GLU A 164 -3.92 -7.41 -25.34
C GLU A 164 -5.18 -6.96 -24.58
N LEU A 165 -5.15 -5.73 -24.05
CA LEU A 165 -6.25 -5.09 -23.33
C LEU A 165 -6.23 -3.58 -23.59
N VAL A 166 -6.98 -3.12 -24.57
CA VAL A 166 -7.01 -1.71 -24.94
C VAL A 166 -8.42 -1.17 -24.69
N GLU A 167 -8.61 -0.55 -23.52
CA GLU A 167 -9.87 0.10 -23.16
C GLU A 167 -10.03 1.43 -23.90
N PRO A 168 -11.27 1.88 -24.21
CA PRO A 168 -11.51 3.21 -24.74
C PRO A 168 -10.99 4.31 -23.80
N LEU A 169 -10.52 5.43 -24.36
CA LEU A 169 -10.16 6.60 -23.57
C LEU A 169 -11.40 7.16 -22.84
N VAL A 170 -11.25 7.50 -21.58
CA VAL A 170 -12.30 8.07 -20.73
C VAL A 170 -12.02 9.55 -20.50
N THR A 171 -13.05 10.38 -20.65
CA THR A 171 -12.99 11.79 -20.25
C THR A 171 -13.42 11.90 -18.79
N PRO A 172 -12.59 12.48 -17.91
CA PRO A 172 -12.95 12.68 -16.52
C PRO A 172 -14.22 13.52 -16.34
N ASP A 173 -15.17 13.04 -15.55
CA ASP A 173 -16.29 13.85 -15.08
C ASP A 173 -15.99 14.46 -13.70
N TRP A 174 -15.69 15.76 -13.72
CA TRP A 174 -15.39 16.52 -12.52
C TRP A 174 -16.60 17.27 -11.95
N SER A 175 -17.70 17.29 -12.69
CA SER A 175 -18.87 18.12 -12.40
C SER A 175 -19.97 17.41 -11.61
N SER A 176 -19.79 16.13 -11.31
CA SER A 176 -20.81 15.29 -10.66
C SER A 176 -21.24 15.79 -9.29
N ARG A 177 -20.35 16.50 -8.56
CA ARG A 177 -20.61 17.07 -7.22
C ARG A 177 -19.88 18.40 -7.06
N ASN A 178 -20.34 19.26 -6.13
CA ASN A 178 -19.64 20.49 -5.77
C ASN A 178 -18.58 20.23 -4.70
N TRP A 179 -17.43 19.71 -5.13
CA TRP A 179 -16.35 19.23 -4.26
C TRP A 179 -15.81 20.29 -3.31
N GLU A 180 -15.70 21.56 -3.74
CA GLU A 180 -15.25 22.64 -2.88
C GLU A 180 -16.25 22.92 -1.76
N GLN A 181 -17.54 22.90 -2.07
CA GLN A 181 -18.58 23.10 -1.06
C GLN A 181 -18.62 21.91 -0.10
N GLU A 182 -18.48 20.69 -0.59
CA GLU A 182 -18.44 19.51 0.26
C GLU A 182 -17.24 19.49 1.20
N ALA A 183 -16.06 19.91 0.73
CA ALA A 183 -14.88 20.05 1.58
C ALA A 183 -15.09 21.10 2.69
N ARG A 184 -15.71 22.26 2.33
CA ARG A 184 -16.08 23.27 3.33
C ARG A 184 -17.07 22.73 4.36
N ASP A 185 -18.14 22.10 3.90
CA ASP A 185 -19.22 21.60 4.76
C ASP A 185 -18.73 20.46 5.65
N SER A 186 -17.90 19.54 5.11
CA SER A 186 -17.32 18.45 5.87
C SER A 186 -16.39 18.96 6.97
N SER A 187 -15.48 19.89 6.64
CA SER A 187 -14.54 20.43 7.62
C SER A 187 -15.18 21.38 8.64
N ALA A 188 -16.30 22.02 8.29
CA ALA A 188 -17.00 22.94 9.18
C ALA A 188 -17.52 22.28 10.46
N THR A 189 -17.85 20.98 10.41
CA THR A 189 -18.33 20.24 11.59
C THR A 189 -17.31 20.26 12.73
N LEU A 190 -16.00 20.35 12.42
CA LEU A 190 -14.92 20.35 13.39
C LEU A 190 -14.80 21.63 14.21
N ARG A 191 -15.52 22.72 13.83
CA ARG A 191 -15.63 23.94 14.64
C ARG A 191 -16.28 23.70 16.01
N ALA A 192 -17.09 22.65 16.13
CA ALA A 192 -17.71 22.28 17.41
C ALA A 192 -16.68 21.84 18.47
N PHE A 193 -15.48 21.47 18.03
CA PHE A 193 -14.41 20.96 18.89
C PHE A 193 -13.33 22.03 19.08
N SER A 194 -13.60 23.00 19.96
CA SER A 194 -12.75 24.19 20.20
C SER A 194 -11.33 23.87 20.69
N LEU A 195 -11.05 22.66 21.11
CA LEU A 195 -9.74 22.22 21.59
C LEU A 195 -8.89 21.56 20.48
N LEU A 196 -9.41 21.38 19.27
CA LEU A 196 -8.61 21.01 18.12
C LEU A 196 -7.65 22.15 17.77
N GLN A 197 -6.38 21.84 17.63
CA GLN A 197 -5.36 22.79 17.21
C GLN A 197 -5.26 22.88 15.69
N GLU A 198 -5.36 21.74 15.03
CA GLU A 198 -5.35 21.64 13.58
C GLU A 198 -6.39 20.63 13.11
N SER A 199 -6.96 20.91 11.95
CA SER A 199 -7.74 19.93 11.20
C SER A 199 -7.48 20.13 9.72
N ARG A 200 -7.45 19.04 8.97
CA ARG A 200 -7.32 19.10 7.52
C ARG A 200 -8.23 18.06 6.90
N VAL A 201 -9.14 18.50 6.05
CA VAL A 201 -10.01 17.59 5.28
C VAL A 201 -9.69 17.79 3.81
N THR A 202 -9.20 16.73 3.18
CA THR A 202 -8.77 16.77 1.78
C THR A 202 -9.54 15.74 0.96
N TYR A 203 -10.10 16.20 -0.14
CA TYR A 203 -10.68 15.35 -1.18
C TYR A 203 -9.67 15.17 -2.30
N TYR A 204 -9.34 13.92 -2.60
CA TYR A 204 -8.51 13.52 -3.73
C TYR A 204 -9.38 12.86 -4.78
N LEU A 205 -9.34 13.39 -6.00
CA LEU A 205 -10.07 12.84 -7.13
C LEU A 205 -9.05 12.57 -8.23
N VAL A 206 -8.94 11.33 -8.64
CA VAL A 206 -7.90 10.87 -9.56
C VAL A 206 -8.53 10.15 -10.74
N TYR A 207 -8.11 10.51 -11.93
CA TYR A 207 -8.29 9.74 -13.15
C TYR A 207 -6.92 9.47 -13.77
N ALA A 208 -6.67 8.24 -14.12
CA ALA A 208 -5.43 7.81 -14.73
C ALA A 208 -5.71 6.97 -15.98
N THR A 209 -4.98 7.22 -17.06
CA THR A 209 -4.87 6.28 -18.17
C THR A 209 -3.46 5.69 -18.13
N GLU A 210 -3.38 4.39 -18.00
CA GLU A 210 -2.12 3.64 -17.94
C GLU A 210 -1.90 2.91 -19.25
N TYR A 211 -0.67 3.02 -19.77
CA TYR A 211 -0.20 2.31 -20.95
C TYR A 211 0.97 1.42 -20.55
N LEU A 212 0.95 0.19 -21.04
CA LEU A 212 2.06 -0.75 -20.89
C LEU A 212 2.26 -1.50 -22.21
N LEU A 213 3.45 -1.39 -22.78
CA LEU A 213 3.86 -2.17 -23.95
C LEU A 213 5.16 -2.90 -23.63
N THR A 214 5.24 -4.17 -24.00
CA THR A 214 6.47 -4.97 -23.85
C THR A 214 6.94 -5.53 -25.19
N SER A 215 8.24 -5.79 -25.28
CA SER A 215 8.84 -6.45 -26.44
C SER A 215 8.36 -7.88 -26.63
N GLU A 216 7.77 -8.51 -25.61
CA GLU A 216 7.12 -9.82 -25.68
C GLU A 216 5.76 -9.77 -26.40
N GLY A 217 5.17 -8.59 -26.60
CA GLY A 217 3.91 -8.41 -27.33
C GLY A 217 2.73 -7.99 -26.47
N THR A 218 2.91 -7.76 -25.18
CA THR A 218 1.86 -7.19 -24.32
C THR A 218 1.55 -5.76 -24.77
N GLN A 219 0.26 -5.43 -24.87
CA GLN A 219 -0.27 -4.11 -25.19
C GLN A 219 -1.48 -3.81 -24.31
N ILE A 220 -1.31 -2.88 -23.40
CA ILE A 220 -2.34 -2.52 -22.42
C ILE A 220 -2.56 -1.02 -22.44
N ARG A 221 -3.83 -0.65 -22.45
CA ARG A 221 -4.32 0.67 -22.04
C ARG A 221 -5.53 0.47 -21.14
N THR A 222 -5.40 0.86 -19.90
CA THR A 222 -6.49 0.79 -18.91
C THR A 222 -6.77 2.16 -18.32
N ASN A 223 -8.02 2.36 -17.91
CA ASN A 223 -8.44 3.58 -17.24
C ASN A 223 -8.71 3.23 -15.78
N ARG A 224 -8.09 3.98 -14.88
CA ARG A 224 -8.35 3.88 -13.45
C ARG A 224 -8.91 5.18 -12.93
N SER A 225 -9.93 5.10 -12.14
CA SER A 225 -10.40 6.21 -11.32
C SER A 225 -10.31 5.82 -9.85
N PHE A 226 -10.09 6.83 -9.04
CA PHE A 226 -9.97 6.65 -7.61
C PHE A 226 -10.38 7.94 -6.93
N ALA A 227 -11.01 7.85 -5.79
CA ALA A 227 -11.33 9.01 -4.97
C ALA A 227 -11.16 8.71 -3.49
N ALA A 228 -10.73 9.71 -2.75
CA ALA A 228 -10.58 9.64 -1.30
C ALA A 228 -11.08 10.93 -0.64
N VAL A 229 -11.55 10.78 0.59
CA VAL A 229 -11.63 11.87 1.55
C VAL A 229 -10.82 11.46 2.78
N GLU A 230 -9.81 12.26 3.10
CA GLU A 230 -8.92 12.06 4.23
C GLU A 230 -9.01 13.27 5.16
N GLY A 231 -9.34 13.02 6.43
CA GLY A 231 -9.47 14.03 7.47
C GLY A 231 -8.52 13.75 8.63
N GLY A 232 -7.43 14.52 8.75
CA GLY A 232 -6.53 14.48 9.90
C GLY A 232 -6.84 15.58 10.90
N MET A 233 -6.62 15.33 12.18
CA MET A 233 -6.82 16.30 13.25
C MET A 233 -5.88 16.06 14.43
N ASN A 234 -5.50 17.13 15.13
CA ASN A 234 -4.67 17.03 16.32
C ASN A 234 -5.13 17.95 17.44
N THR A 235 -4.67 17.64 18.65
CA THR A 235 -4.88 18.42 19.88
C THR A 235 -3.74 18.14 20.87
N LEU A 236 -3.72 18.89 21.98
CA LEU A 236 -2.84 18.60 23.11
C LEU A 236 -3.65 17.99 24.25
N ALA A 237 -3.13 16.94 24.85
CA ALA A 237 -3.64 16.41 26.10
C ALA A 237 -3.48 17.44 27.24
N SER A 238 -4.14 17.21 28.36
CA SER A 238 -4.08 18.11 29.52
C SER A 238 -2.67 18.28 30.12
N ASP A 239 -1.78 17.32 29.87
CA ASP A 239 -0.37 17.32 30.26
C ASP A 239 0.57 17.83 29.14
N GLY A 240 0.03 18.31 28.02
CA GLY A 240 0.77 18.88 26.89
C GLY A 240 1.28 17.86 25.88
N VAL A 241 0.92 16.58 26.01
CA VAL A 241 1.23 15.57 24.99
C VAL A 241 0.38 15.80 23.76
N GLN A 242 1.00 15.77 22.58
CA GLN A 242 0.27 15.85 21.32
C GLN A 242 -0.48 14.55 21.05
N LEU A 243 -1.70 14.69 20.57
CA LEU A 243 -2.58 13.62 20.18
C LEU A 243 -3.11 13.89 18.77
N SER A 244 -3.22 12.87 17.97
CA SER A 244 -3.78 12.93 16.62
C SER A 244 -4.82 11.85 16.40
N HIS A 245 -5.69 12.08 15.44
CA HIS A 245 -6.65 11.10 14.97
C HIS A 245 -7.05 11.41 13.53
N PHE A 246 -7.74 10.49 12.88
CA PHE A 246 -8.09 10.64 11.48
C PHE A 246 -9.44 10.02 11.13
N TYR A 247 -9.94 10.41 9.99
CA TYR A 247 -11.03 9.76 9.26
C TYR A 247 -10.61 9.59 7.81
N ALA A 248 -10.88 8.44 7.20
CA ALA A 248 -10.64 8.23 5.79
C ALA A 248 -11.77 7.41 5.15
N ALA A 249 -12.13 7.76 3.93
CA ALA A 249 -13.00 6.95 3.08
C ALA A 249 -12.47 6.97 1.64
N TYR A 250 -12.51 5.81 1.01
CA TYR A 250 -11.99 5.58 -0.33
C TYR A 250 -13.06 4.97 -1.23
N ALA A 251 -13.04 5.32 -2.49
CA ALA A 251 -13.99 4.82 -3.47
C ALA A 251 -13.33 4.60 -4.84
N PRO A 252 -13.82 3.64 -5.65
CA PRO A 252 -13.26 3.39 -6.98
C PRO A 252 -13.55 4.52 -7.98
N LYS A 253 -14.51 5.41 -7.68
CA LYS A 253 -14.88 6.56 -8.52
C LYS A 253 -15.25 7.76 -7.65
N PRO A 254 -15.04 9.00 -8.14
CA PRO A 254 -15.47 10.19 -7.41
C PRO A 254 -16.94 10.17 -6.97
N GLY A 255 -17.85 9.75 -7.84
CA GLY A 255 -19.28 9.68 -7.54
C GLY A 255 -19.66 8.66 -6.45
N ASP A 256 -18.81 7.67 -6.18
CA ASP A 256 -19.04 6.61 -5.20
C ASP A 256 -18.55 7.00 -3.79
N LEU A 257 -17.88 8.15 -3.62
CA LEU A 257 -17.53 8.66 -2.28
C LEU A 257 -18.76 8.84 -1.41
N PRO A 258 -18.68 8.60 -0.10
CA PRO A 258 -19.77 8.89 0.83
C PRO A 258 -20.28 10.32 0.66
N ASN A 259 -21.55 10.53 0.93
CA ASN A 259 -22.13 11.88 0.93
C ASN A 259 -21.55 12.70 2.09
N VAL A 260 -21.73 14.02 2.01
CA VAL A 260 -21.18 14.97 2.97
C VAL A 260 -21.62 14.70 4.42
N ASP A 261 -22.86 14.22 4.64
CA ASP A 261 -23.35 13.94 5.98
C ASP A 261 -22.67 12.70 6.59
N THR A 262 -22.41 11.68 5.79
CA THR A 262 -21.64 10.50 6.21
C THR A 262 -20.19 10.88 6.56
N VAL A 263 -19.56 11.73 5.75
CA VAL A 263 -18.20 12.24 6.03
C VAL A 263 -18.18 13.06 7.32
N ARG A 264 -19.15 13.96 7.49
CA ARG A 264 -19.29 14.77 8.73
C ARG A 264 -19.46 13.89 9.97
N ASN A 265 -20.29 12.86 9.89
CA ASN A 265 -20.48 11.91 10.99
C ASN A 265 -19.17 11.18 11.33
N GLY A 266 -18.42 10.70 10.33
CA GLY A 266 -17.12 10.06 10.55
C GLY A 266 -16.11 11.00 11.20
N LEU A 267 -16.00 12.25 10.71
CA LEU A 267 -15.13 13.28 11.30
C LEU A 267 -15.54 13.61 12.75
N ASN A 268 -16.85 13.70 13.04
CA ASN A 268 -17.34 13.95 14.39
C ASN A 268 -17.03 12.79 15.36
N VAL A 269 -17.12 11.55 14.89
CA VAL A 269 -16.74 10.38 15.69
C VAL A 269 -15.26 10.47 16.04
N ALA A 270 -14.37 10.63 15.03
CA ALA A 270 -12.94 10.74 15.25
C ALA A 270 -12.57 11.92 16.17
N ALA A 271 -13.21 13.10 16.00
CA ALA A 271 -12.97 14.23 16.87
C ALA A 271 -13.45 13.98 18.31
N SER A 272 -14.57 13.29 18.51
CA SER A 272 -15.08 12.93 19.84
C SER A 272 -14.15 11.94 20.54
N GLU A 273 -13.63 10.95 19.83
CA GLU A 273 -12.64 9.99 20.34
C GLU A 273 -11.33 10.71 20.71
N LEU A 274 -10.87 11.65 19.87
CA LEU A 274 -9.70 12.48 20.19
C LEU A 274 -9.90 13.34 21.43
N MET A 275 -11.10 13.90 21.64
CA MET A 275 -11.42 14.64 22.87
C MET A 275 -11.46 13.73 24.09
N ALA A 276 -11.93 12.51 23.97
CA ALA A 276 -11.88 11.51 25.05
C ALA A 276 -10.43 11.12 25.39
N LEU A 277 -9.59 10.91 24.38
CA LEU A 277 -8.15 10.64 24.57
C LEU A 277 -7.44 11.80 25.28
N ARG A 278 -7.83 13.05 25.02
CA ARG A 278 -7.23 14.23 25.63
C ARG A 278 -7.30 14.23 27.17
N SER A 279 -8.36 13.69 27.73
CA SER A 279 -8.59 13.59 29.18
C SER A 279 -8.22 12.22 29.77
N SER A 280 -7.83 11.27 28.93
CA SER A 280 -7.53 9.89 29.34
C SER A 280 -6.16 9.75 30.00
N GLN A 281 -6.00 8.66 30.76
CA GLN A 281 -4.70 8.29 31.34
C GLN A 281 -3.80 7.67 30.26
N PRO A 282 -2.46 7.80 30.39
CA PRO A 282 -1.52 7.05 29.58
C PRO A 282 -1.71 5.55 29.77
N ALA A 283 -1.56 4.80 28.66
CA ALA A 283 -1.52 3.35 28.70
C ALA A 283 -0.31 2.88 29.54
N GLN A 284 -0.50 1.80 30.27
CA GLN A 284 0.56 1.10 30.98
C GLN A 284 1.07 -0.08 30.14
N ASP A 285 2.27 -0.57 30.47
CA ASP A 285 2.77 -1.81 29.89
C ASP A 285 1.81 -2.95 30.25
N TYR A 286 1.48 -3.77 29.27
CA TYR A 286 0.50 -4.84 29.40
C TYR A 286 0.91 -6.04 28.56
N THR A 287 0.70 -7.23 29.07
CA THR A 287 0.83 -8.50 28.35
C THR A 287 -0.37 -9.38 28.69
N GLY A 288 -1.06 -9.88 27.70
CA GLY A 288 -2.24 -10.72 27.90
C GLY A 288 -3.20 -10.70 26.71
N PRO A 289 -4.43 -11.20 26.89
CA PRO A 289 -5.46 -11.26 25.84
C PRO A 289 -5.83 -9.86 25.33
N VAL A 290 -5.85 -9.71 24.00
CA VAL A 290 -6.29 -8.48 23.35
C VAL A 290 -7.33 -8.78 22.28
N LEU A 291 -8.45 -8.08 22.35
CA LEU A 291 -9.47 -8.10 21.31
C LEU A 291 -9.25 -6.92 20.35
N PHE A 292 -9.02 -7.23 19.09
CA PHE A 292 -9.07 -6.26 18.02
C PHE A 292 -10.46 -6.29 17.41
N GLU A 293 -11.23 -5.22 17.55
CA GLU A 293 -12.49 -5.07 16.83
C GLU A 293 -12.23 -5.05 15.31
N ALA A 294 -13.20 -5.44 14.49
CA ALA A 294 -13.01 -5.63 13.05
C ALA A 294 -12.36 -4.45 12.35
N ARG A 295 -12.66 -3.21 12.77
CA ARG A 295 -12.06 -1.97 12.26
C ARG A 295 -10.57 -1.84 12.61
N ALA A 296 -10.11 -2.47 13.68
CA ALA A 296 -8.69 -2.52 14.07
C ALA A 296 -8.00 -3.79 13.54
N ALA A 297 -8.73 -4.90 13.48
CA ALA A 297 -8.19 -6.18 13.02
C ALA A 297 -7.79 -6.14 11.53
N ALA A 298 -8.59 -5.50 10.68
CA ALA A 298 -8.31 -5.40 9.26
C ALA A 298 -6.98 -4.66 8.97
N PRO A 299 -6.74 -3.43 9.44
CA PRO A 299 -5.45 -2.77 9.25
C PRO A 299 -4.29 -3.51 9.92
N LEU A 300 -4.49 -4.10 11.10
CA LEU A 300 -3.46 -4.92 11.73
C LEU A 300 -3.02 -6.08 10.84
N LEU A 301 -3.99 -6.80 10.25
CA LEU A 301 -3.68 -7.89 9.33
C LEU A 301 -3.00 -7.38 8.05
N ALA A 302 -3.36 -6.21 7.53
CA ALA A 302 -2.68 -5.62 6.37
C ALA A 302 -1.19 -5.41 6.67
N GLU A 303 -0.85 -4.90 7.85
CA GLU A 303 0.52 -4.68 8.29
C GLU A 303 1.33 -5.98 8.48
N VAL A 304 0.69 -7.03 9.00
CA VAL A 304 1.38 -8.29 9.28
C VAL A 304 1.43 -9.20 8.04
N LEU A 305 0.32 -9.30 7.31
CA LEU A 305 0.23 -10.20 6.14
C LEU A 305 0.95 -9.63 4.92
N GLY A 306 0.88 -8.32 4.67
CA GLY A 306 1.43 -7.70 3.48
C GLY A 306 2.90 -8.07 3.23
N PRO A 307 3.83 -7.78 4.15
CA PRO A 307 5.23 -8.15 4.00
C PRO A 307 5.45 -9.66 3.91
N ASN A 308 4.64 -10.45 4.64
CA ASN A 308 4.84 -11.90 4.73
C ASN A 308 4.28 -12.66 3.53
N LEU A 309 3.28 -12.13 2.84
CA LEU A 309 2.75 -12.68 1.61
C LEU A 309 3.61 -12.36 0.37
N ASN A 310 4.57 -11.43 0.49
CA ASN A 310 5.49 -11.09 -0.59
C ASN A 310 6.50 -12.22 -0.82
N GLY A 311 6.40 -12.88 -1.98
CA GLY A 311 7.26 -13.99 -2.37
C GLY A 311 8.54 -13.58 -3.13
N ALA A 312 8.75 -12.29 -3.39
CA ALA A 312 9.94 -11.83 -4.08
C ALA A 312 11.21 -12.01 -3.23
N ARG A 313 12.28 -12.41 -3.88
CA ARG A 313 13.61 -12.40 -3.26
C ARG A 313 14.15 -10.96 -3.18
N PRO A 314 14.99 -10.65 -2.17
CA PRO A 314 15.69 -9.38 -2.13
C PRO A 314 16.69 -9.26 -3.30
N PRO A 315 16.99 -8.05 -3.78
CA PRO A 315 18.03 -7.85 -4.77
C PRO A 315 19.40 -8.21 -4.20
N ILE A 316 20.31 -8.67 -5.07
CA ILE A 316 21.70 -8.90 -4.73
C ILE A 316 22.38 -7.53 -4.59
N ALA A 317 23.12 -7.30 -3.50
CA ALA A 317 23.88 -6.06 -3.34
C ALA A 317 25.39 -6.34 -3.37
N PHE A 318 26.14 -5.46 -4.00
CA PHE A 318 27.61 -5.54 -4.07
C PHE A 318 28.26 -5.54 -2.67
N ARG A 319 27.62 -4.89 -1.67
CA ARG A 319 28.07 -4.89 -0.27
C ARG A 319 27.13 -5.68 0.62
N PRO A 320 27.62 -6.66 1.40
CA PRO A 320 26.77 -7.43 2.32
C PRO A 320 25.99 -6.58 3.32
N VAL A 321 26.57 -5.46 3.78
CA VAL A 321 25.89 -4.50 4.67
C VAL A 321 24.67 -3.88 3.97
N MET A 322 24.78 -3.60 2.67
CA MET A 322 23.68 -3.05 1.87
C MET A 322 22.59 -4.12 1.66
N GLU A 323 22.96 -5.37 1.43
CA GLU A 323 22.01 -6.49 1.31
C GLU A 323 21.20 -6.67 2.60
N GLN A 324 21.88 -6.62 3.75
CA GLN A 324 21.21 -6.68 5.05
C GLN A 324 20.29 -5.46 5.29
N PHE A 325 20.76 -4.26 4.93
CA PHE A 325 19.98 -3.03 5.01
C PHE A 325 18.71 -3.10 4.15
N LEU A 326 18.83 -3.55 2.91
CA LEU A 326 17.71 -3.70 1.99
C LEU A 326 16.73 -4.80 2.40
N SER A 327 17.25 -5.90 2.94
CA SER A 327 16.42 -6.97 3.52
C SER A 327 15.60 -6.44 4.69
N ASN A 328 16.18 -5.55 5.49
CA ASN A 328 15.51 -4.95 6.64
C ASN A 328 14.47 -3.90 6.23
N ILE A 329 14.78 -3.06 5.21
CA ILE A 329 13.85 -2.02 4.72
C ILE A 329 12.77 -2.61 3.81
N GLY A 330 13.11 -3.60 2.99
CA GLY A 330 12.20 -4.22 2.03
C GLY A 330 11.16 -5.15 2.66
N GLY A 331 11.25 -5.39 3.98
CA GLY A 331 10.40 -6.33 4.68
C GLY A 331 10.68 -7.79 4.22
N LYS A 332 11.66 -8.44 4.83
CA LYS A 332 11.89 -9.86 4.58
C LYS A 332 10.68 -10.66 5.04
N SER A 333 10.06 -11.39 4.12
CA SER A 333 8.99 -12.32 4.46
C SER A 333 9.53 -13.46 5.34
N ASP A 334 8.89 -13.68 6.48
CA ASP A 334 9.16 -14.84 7.33
C ASP A 334 8.64 -16.15 6.71
N TRP A 335 7.86 -16.06 5.64
CA TRP A 335 7.16 -17.19 5.02
C TRP A 335 7.82 -17.70 3.74
N VAL A 336 8.73 -16.96 3.15
CA VAL A 336 9.52 -17.42 2.00
C VAL A 336 10.29 -18.70 2.37
N GLY A 337 10.17 -19.73 1.53
CA GLY A 337 10.75 -21.06 1.77
C GLY A 337 9.99 -21.92 2.80
N ARG A 338 8.74 -21.55 3.14
CA ARG A 338 7.93 -22.27 4.15
C ARG A 338 6.59 -22.78 3.62
N LEU A 339 6.47 -23.02 2.33
CA LEU A 339 5.27 -23.64 1.78
C LEU A 339 4.95 -24.96 2.50
N GLY A 340 3.69 -25.18 2.81
CA GLY A 340 3.22 -26.32 3.60
C GLY A 340 3.26 -26.12 5.11
N ALA A 341 3.89 -25.06 5.62
CA ALA A 341 3.88 -24.79 7.06
C ALA A 341 2.52 -24.23 7.53
N ARG A 342 2.13 -24.60 8.75
CA ARG A 342 0.99 -23.97 9.42
C ARG A 342 1.39 -22.58 9.94
N VAL A 343 0.72 -21.54 9.44
CA VAL A 343 1.02 -20.14 9.76
C VAL A 343 -0.13 -19.41 10.46
N LEU A 344 -1.35 -19.98 10.40
CA LEU A 344 -2.58 -19.50 11.04
C LEU A 344 -3.30 -20.65 11.76
N PRO A 345 -4.35 -20.38 12.55
CA PRO A 345 -5.27 -21.41 13.04
C PRO A 345 -5.89 -22.23 11.89
N THR A 346 -6.17 -23.51 12.14
CA THR A 346 -6.62 -24.47 11.12
C THR A 346 -8.00 -24.17 10.52
N ASN A 347 -8.77 -23.32 11.18
CA ASN A 347 -10.08 -22.84 10.70
C ASN A 347 -10.00 -21.56 9.87
N VAL A 348 -8.79 -21.02 9.62
CA VAL A 348 -8.58 -19.76 8.90
C VAL A 348 -8.10 -20.00 7.47
N THR A 349 -8.73 -19.31 6.53
CA THR A 349 -8.36 -19.25 5.11
C THR A 349 -8.21 -17.81 4.69
N ILE A 350 -7.12 -17.50 3.96
CA ILE A 350 -6.86 -16.18 3.36
C ILE A 350 -6.91 -16.32 1.84
N VAL A 351 -7.65 -15.43 1.21
CA VAL A 351 -7.77 -15.34 -0.25
C VAL A 351 -7.45 -13.91 -0.68
N ASP A 352 -6.65 -13.74 -1.73
CA ASP A 352 -6.49 -12.47 -2.44
C ASP A 352 -7.20 -12.55 -3.78
N ASP A 353 -8.18 -11.66 -4.02
CA ASP A 353 -9.04 -11.69 -5.21
C ASP A 353 -9.07 -10.32 -5.90
N PRO A 354 -8.17 -10.06 -6.86
CA PRO A 354 -8.14 -8.81 -7.61
C PRO A 354 -9.35 -8.63 -8.54
N SER A 355 -10.14 -9.69 -8.77
CA SER A 355 -11.35 -9.60 -9.59
C SER A 355 -12.60 -9.15 -8.83
N ALA A 356 -12.55 -9.21 -7.49
CA ALA A 356 -13.66 -8.82 -6.64
C ALA A 356 -13.87 -7.29 -6.68
N LYS A 357 -15.09 -6.86 -6.99
CA LYS A 357 -15.45 -5.43 -7.07
C LYS A 357 -16.13 -4.91 -5.81
N GLN A 358 -16.70 -5.81 -5.02
CA GLN A 358 -17.41 -5.49 -3.80
C GLN A 358 -17.44 -6.69 -2.84
N TYR A 359 -17.60 -6.42 -1.55
CA TYR A 359 -17.85 -7.41 -0.51
C TYR A 359 -19.09 -7.02 0.29
N LYS A 360 -20.11 -7.89 0.32
CA LYS A 360 -21.41 -7.63 1.00
C LYS A 360 -22.00 -6.24 0.70
N GLY A 361 -21.87 -5.77 -0.57
CA GLY A 361 -22.37 -4.49 -1.01
C GLY A 361 -21.40 -3.29 -0.82
N THR A 362 -20.31 -3.43 -0.09
CA THR A 362 -19.27 -2.39 0.05
C THR A 362 -18.28 -2.49 -1.11
N PRO A 363 -18.06 -1.39 -1.86
CA PRO A 363 -17.07 -1.37 -2.95
C PRO A 363 -15.65 -1.64 -2.46
N LEU A 364 -14.87 -2.38 -3.26
CA LEU A 364 -13.46 -2.63 -3.04
C LEU A 364 -12.62 -1.81 -4.01
N ILE A 365 -11.45 -1.33 -3.57
CA ILE A 365 -10.58 -0.47 -4.38
C ILE A 365 -9.32 -1.18 -4.89
N GLY A 366 -9.01 -2.38 -4.38
CA GLY A 366 -7.80 -3.12 -4.73
C GLY A 366 -7.87 -3.90 -6.06
N GLY A 367 -9.00 -3.84 -6.80
CA GLY A 367 -9.23 -4.65 -7.99
C GLY A 367 -8.51 -4.16 -9.25
N TYR A 368 -8.07 -5.12 -10.09
CA TYR A 368 -7.49 -4.87 -11.41
C TYR A 368 -7.64 -6.10 -12.31
N ALA A 369 -7.50 -5.94 -13.62
CA ALA A 369 -7.60 -7.03 -14.59
C ALA A 369 -6.22 -7.60 -14.99
N VAL A 370 -5.21 -6.73 -15.00
CA VAL A 370 -3.83 -7.04 -15.35
C VAL A 370 -2.95 -6.25 -14.39
N ASP A 371 -1.89 -6.89 -13.88
CA ASP A 371 -0.94 -6.21 -12.99
C ASP A 371 0.00 -5.26 -13.75
N GLU A 372 0.82 -4.53 -13.04
CA GLU A 372 1.72 -3.52 -13.61
C GLU A 372 2.93 -4.12 -14.36
N GLU A 373 3.05 -5.45 -14.42
CA GLU A 373 4.03 -6.18 -15.25
C GLU A 373 3.36 -6.86 -16.47
N GLY A 374 2.08 -6.60 -16.70
CA GLY A 374 1.34 -7.13 -17.84
C GLY A 374 0.85 -8.57 -17.68
N VAL A 375 0.82 -9.09 -16.46
CA VAL A 375 0.30 -10.43 -16.15
C VAL A 375 -1.17 -10.32 -15.74
N ARG A 376 -2.01 -11.22 -16.29
CA ARG A 376 -3.43 -11.27 -15.90
C ARG A 376 -3.58 -11.54 -14.42
N ALA A 377 -4.40 -10.75 -13.75
CA ALA A 377 -4.72 -10.93 -12.36
C ALA A 377 -5.37 -12.29 -12.12
N ALA A 378 -4.91 -12.99 -11.10
CA ALA A 378 -5.47 -14.28 -10.69
C ALA A 378 -5.93 -14.22 -9.22
N LYS A 379 -7.06 -14.86 -8.94
CA LYS A 379 -7.46 -15.13 -7.57
C LYS A 379 -6.52 -16.19 -6.99
N VAL A 380 -5.91 -15.90 -5.87
CA VAL A 380 -5.01 -16.81 -5.15
C VAL A 380 -5.50 -17.07 -3.74
N ALA A 381 -5.22 -18.25 -3.21
CA ALA A 381 -5.43 -18.59 -1.82
C ALA A 381 -4.06 -18.82 -1.15
N PRO A 382 -3.41 -17.76 -0.63
CA PRO A 382 -2.12 -17.90 0.02
C PRO A 382 -2.15 -18.87 1.20
N ILE A 383 -3.25 -18.88 1.97
CA ILE A 383 -3.39 -19.72 3.14
C ILE A 383 -4.73 -20.45 3.09
N GLU A 384 -4.69 -21.76 3.20
CA GLU A 384 -5.88 -22.61 3.28
C GLU A 384 -5.84 -23.44 4.56
N ASN A 385 -6.89 -23.33 5.37
CA ASN A 385 -7.01 -24.05 6.64
C ASN A 385 -5.74 -23.90 7.52
N GLY A 386 -5.24 -22.66 7.61
CA GLY A 386 -4.05 -22.29 8.38
C GLY A 386 -2.71 -22.67 7.75
N VAL A 387 -2.69 -23.36 6.61
CA VAL A 387 -1.49 -23.83 5.93
C VAL A 387 -1.12 -22.92 4.78
N LEU A 388 0.13 -22.46 4.74
CA LEU A 388 0.68 -21.65 3.66
C LEU A 388 0.79 -22.50 2.38
N LYS A 389 0.07 -22.09 1.32
CA LYS A 389 0.01 -22.80 0.03
C LYS A 389 0.83 -22.12 -1.05
N GLN A 390 0.82 -20.80 -1.07
CA GLN A 390 1.54 -19.99 -2.05
C GLN A 390 1.78 -18.59 -1.52
N LEU A 391 2.65 -17.85 -2.18
CA LEU A 391 2.88 -16.44 -1.92
C LEU A 391 2.39 -15.60 -3.10
N LEU A 392 2.22 -14.30 -2.90
CA LEU A 392 1.98 -13.36 -3.98
C LEU A 392 3.28 -13.19 -4.76
N MET A 393 3.22 -13.29 -6.09
CA MET A 393 4.38 -13.29 -6.96
C MET A 393 4.26 -12.24 -8.06
N SER A 394 5.37 -11.55 -8.30
CA SER A 394 5.62 -10.74 -9.50
C SER A 394 6.41 -11.56 -10.52
N ARG A 395 6.81 -10.93 -11.62
CA ARG A 395 7.69 -11.59 -12.62
C ARG A 395 9.13 -11.77 -12.12
N ARG A 396 9.44 -11.35 -10.91
CA ARG A 396 10.71 -11.64 -10.24
C ARG A 396 10.60 -12.98 -9.49
N PRO A 397 11.24 -14.05 -9.97
CA PRO A 397 11.23 -15.35 -9.33
C PRO A 397 11.79 -15.34 -7.92
N GLY A 398 11.27 -16.22 -7.08
CA GLY A 398 11.69 -16.41 -5.70
C GLY A 398 11.87 -17.89 -5.36
N PRO A 399 12.24 -18.21 -4.12
CA PRO A 399 12.46 -19.60 -3.69
C PRO A 399 11.24 -20.51 -3.85
N ASP A 400 10.03 -19.96 -3.80
CA ASP A 400 8.78 -20.71 -3.77
C ASP A 400 8.09 -20.83 -5.14
N SER A 401 8.43 -19.96 -6.10
CA SER A 401 7.88 -19.98 -7.46
C SER A 401 8.79 -19.26 -8.46
N ASN A 402 8.84 -19.81 -9.68
CA ASN A 402 9.50 -19.18 -10.82
C ASN A 402 8.54 -18.36 -11.70
N GLU A 403 7.25 -18.34 -11.40
CA GLU A 403 6.23 -17.69 -12.21
C GLU A 403 5.46 -16.63 -11.40
N SER A 404 5.04 -15.58 -12.10
CA SER A 404 4.09 -14.58 -11.56
C SER A 404 2.69 -15.18 -11.46
N ASN A 405 1.97 -14.82 -10.40
CA ASN A 405 0.54 -15.08 -10.27
C ASN A 405 -0.33 -13.82 -10.43
N GLY A 406 0.21 -12.81 -11.12
CA GLY A 406 -0.52 -11.58 -11.43
C GLY A 406 -0.67 -10.64 -10.25
N HIS A 407 0.31 -10.60 -9.34
CA HIS A 407 0.34 -9.71 -8.19
C HIS A 407 1.54 -8.76 -8.20
N GLY A 408 2.19 -8.59 -9.35
CA GLY A 408 3.25 -7.61 -9.54
C GLY A 408 2.68 -6.19 -9.62
N ARG A 409 2.49 -5.54 -8.47
CA ARG A 409 1.84 -4.24 -8.34
C ARG A 409 2.85 -3.12 -8.10
N ALA A 410 2.55 -1.97 -8.65
CA ALA A 410 3.37 -0.77 -8.49
C ALA A 410 2.52 0.47 -8.25
N ALA A 411 2.85 1.24 -7.21
CA ALA A 411 2.32 2.58 -7.06
C ALA A 411 3.06 3.51 -8.00
N PHE A 412 2.31 4.33 -8.73
CA PHE A 412 2.88 5.23 -9.72
C PHE A 412 3.70 4.46 -10.78
N LEU A 413 4.89 4.88 -11.11
CA LEU A 413 5.81 4.20 -12.04
C LEU A 413 7.00 3.53 -11.33
N SER A 414 6.82 3.16 -10.06
CA SER A 414 7.83 2.42 -9.32
C SER A 414 8.00 1.00 -9.84
N ASP A 415 9.05 0.32 -9.39
CA ASP A 415 9.25 -1.09 -9.66
C ASP A 415 8.11 -1.93 -9.08
N ALA A 416 7.63 -2.87 -9.87
CA ALA A 416 6.58 -3.77 -9.42
C ALA A 416 7.08 -4.72 -8.34
N LYS A 417 6.24 -4.92 -7.32
CA LYS A 417 6.49 -5.84 -6.20
C LYS A 417 5.25 -6.68 -5.94
N PRO A 418 5.41 -7.93 -5.48
CA PRO A 418 4.27 -8.70 -5.04
C PRO A 418 3.50 -7.94 -3.94
N SER A 419 2.24 -7.63 -4.19
CA SER A 419 1.42 -6.82 -3.28
C SER A 419 -0.01 -7.31 -3.25
N MET A 420 -0.66 -7.13 -2.10
CA MET A 420 -2.07 -7.47 -1.90
C MET A 420 -2.98 -6.62 -2.79
N SER A 421 -4.09 -7.21 -3.18
CA SER A 421 -5.20 -6.55 -3.88
C SER A 421 -6.42 -6.39 -2.97
N ASN A 422 -7.33 -7.35 -3.02
CA ASN A 422 -8.48 -7.47 -2.13
C ASN A 422 -8.30 -8.72 -1.27
N LEU A 423 -7.70 -8.57 -0.11
CA LEU A 423 -7.41 -9.67 0.80
C LEU A 423 -8.63 -9.97 1.68
N ILE A 424 -9.06 -11.22 1.70
CA ILE A 424 -10.23 -11.68 2.44
C ILE A 424 -9.78 -12.70 3.48
N PHE A 425 -9.92 -12.34 4.75
CA PHE A 425 -9.79 -13.26 5.88
C PHE A 425 -11.14 -13.95 6.11
N SER A 426 -11.15 -15.26 6.18
CA SER A 426 -12.33 -16.05 6.52
C SER A 426 -11.99 -17.11 7.55
N SER A 427 -12.94 -17.38 8.46
CA SER A 427 -12.85 -18.46 9.43
C SER A 427 -14.04 -19.38 9.28
N ALA A 428 -13.79 -20.69 9.32
CA ALA A 428 -14.85 -21.71 9.32
C ALA A 428 -15.65 -21.70 10.65
N GLU A 429 -15.03 -21.19 11.72
CA GLU A 429 -15.65 -21.06 13.04
C GLU A 429 -15.66 -19.58 13.42
N THR A 430 -16.85 -18.99 13.46
CA THR A 430 -17.03 -17.58 13.85
C THR A 430 -17.96 -17.49 15.05
N VAL A 431 -17.79 -16.44 15.83
CA VAL A 431 -18.63 -16.17 17.01
C VAL A 431 -19.35 -14.82 16.87
N SER A 432 -20.52 -14.71 17.49
CA SER A 432 -21.24 -13.45 17.56
C SER A 432 -20.49 -12.42 18.43
N PRO A 433 -20.75 -11.10 18.29
CA PRO A 433 -20.12 -10.08 19.15
C PRO A 433 -20.35 -10.32 20.64
N ALA A 434 -21.51 -10.86 21.03
CA ALA A 434 -21.81 -11.19 22.42
C ALA A 434 -20.95 -12.36 22.93
N GLU A 435 -20.80 -13.41 22.13
CA GLU A 435 -19.91 -14.54 22.44
C GLU A 435 -18.43 -14.13 22.42
N MET A 436 -18.02 -13.25 21.51
CA MET A 436 -16.68 -12.70 21.46
C MET A 436 -16.35 -11.98 22.77
N LYS A 437 -17.26 -11.10 23.24
CA LYS A 437 -17.09 -10.41 24.53
C LYS A 437 -17.01 -11.39 25.69
N LYS A 438 -17.83 -12.45 25.69
CA LYS A 438 -17.78 -13.48 26.74
C LYS A 438 -16.44 -14.22 26.73
N LYS A 439 -15.98 -14.72 25.58
CA LYS A 439 -14.68 -15.40 25.43
C LYS A 439 -13.52 -14.50 25.85
N PHE A 440 -13.56 -13.21 25.46
CA PHE A 440 -12.55 -12.24 25.84
C PHE A 440 -12.47 -12.05 27.37
N ILE A 441 -13.62 -11.88 28.06
CA ILE A 441 -13.64 -11.75 29.52
C ILE A 441 -13.20 -13.05 30.22
N GLU A 442 -13.56 -14.21 29.67
CA GLU A 442 -13.12 -15.51 30.18
C GLU A 442 -11.61 -15.67 30.06
N ALA A 443 -11.02 -15.32 28.91
CA ALA A 443 -9.57 -15.33 28.71
C ALA A 443 -8.86 -14.39 29.69
N CYS A 444 -9.40 -13.20 29.90
CA CYS A 444 -8.86 -12.23 30.86
C CYS A 444 -8.88 -12.79 32.31
N LYS A 445 -9.97 -13.43 32.72
CA LYS A 445 -10.08 -14.05 34.05
C LYS A 445 -9.15 -15.26 34.23
N ALA A 446 -8.92 -16.04 33.17
CA ALA A 446 -7.99 -17.16 33.19
C ALA A 446 -6.55 -16.72 33.50
N GLU A 447 -6.14 -15.58 32.96
CA GLU A 447 -4.84 -14.94 33.24
C GLU A 447 -4.83 -14.15 34.57
N LYS A 448 -5.94 -14.15 35.34
CA LYS A 448 -6.10 -13.40 36.60
C LYS A 448 -5.85 -11.90 36.47
N LEU A 449 -6.17 -11.34 35.32
CA LEU A 449 -6.02 -9.92 35.06
C LEU A 449 -7.27 -9.16 35.53
N GLU A 450 -7.05 -7.96 36.06
CA GLU A 450 -8.13 -7.05 36.46
C GLU A 450 -8.87 -6.49 35.25
N TYR A 451 -8.13 -6.23 34.16
CA TYR A 451 -8.64 -5.75 32.90
C TYR A 451 -7.87 -6.38 31.72
N CYS A 452 -8.49 -6.37 30.56
CA CYS A 452 -7.83 -6.64 29.30
C CYS A 452 -8.07 -5.50 28.29
N LEU A 453 -7.36 -5.51 27.17
CA LEU A 453 -7.37 -4.43 26.22
C LEU A 453 -8.26 -4.76 25.01
N VAL A 454 -9.07 -3.78 24.60
CA VAL A 454 -9.80 -3.80 23.33
C VAL A 454 -9.24 -2.68 22.45
N VAL A 455 -8.71 -3.05 21.30
CA VAL A 455 -8.25 -2.10 20.27
C VAL A 455 -9.39 -1.89 19.29
N ARG A 456 -9.88 -0.64 19.20
CA ARG A 456 -10.97 -0.26 18.29
C ARG A 456 -10.48 0.30 16.99
N GLU A 457 -9.33 0.99 17.00
CA GLU A 457 -8.75 1.57 15.79
C GLU A 457 -7.22 1.59 15.86
N MET A 458 -6.59 1.20 14.76
CA MET A 458 -5.15 1.39 14.54
C MET A 458 -4.90 2.78 13.99
N ASP A 459 -3.76 3.38 14.30
CA ASP A 459 -3.39 4.68 13.72
C ASP A 459 -2.93 4.54 12.26
N ASN A 460 -3.14 5.60 11.49
CA ASN A 460 -2.58 5.75 10.15
C ASN A 460 -1.72 7.03 10.09
N PRO A 461 -0.42 6.91 10.32
CA PRO A 461 0.50 8.05 10.36
C PRO A 461 0.57 8.86 9.05
N ALA A 462 0.13 8.30 7.93
CA ALA A 462 0.09 9.01 6.66
C ALA A 462 -1.03 10.05 6.58
N ILE A 463 -2.06 9.92 7.43
CA ILE A 463 -3.24 10.80 7.44
C ILE A 463 -3.36 11.56 8.74
N SER A 464 -3.10 10.89 9.88
CA SER A 464 -3.12 11.54 11.18
C SER A 464 -2.05 12.64 11.19
N LEU A 465 -2.45 13.85 11.57
CA LEU A 465 -1.56 15.03 11.58
C LEU A 465 -0.56 14.92 12.76
N LEU A 466 0.38 14.00 12.66
CA LEU A 466 1.53 13.95 13.56
C LEU A 466 2.47 15.11 13.26
N HIS A 467 3.02 15.76 14.27
CA HIS A 467 4.05 16.76 14.07
C HIS A 467 5.33 16.13 13.52
N GLN A 468 6.08 16.94 12.77
CA GLN A 468 7.34 16.54 12.15
C GLN A 468 8.37 16.05 13.18
N ASP A 469 8.30 16.57 14.43
CA ASP A 469 9.16 16.14 15.53
C ASP A 469 8.81 14.74 16.02
N ASP A 470 7.51 14.41 16.13
CA ASP A 470 7.04 13.08 16.52
C ASP A 470 7.28 12.07 15.39
N PHE A 471 7.21 12.52 14.13
CA PHE A 471 7.61 11.73 12.99
C PHE A 471 9.12 11.44 13.00
N SER A 472 9.94 12.40 13.43
CA SER A 472 11.38 12.23 13.57
C SER A 472 11.73 11.30 14.74
N GLU A 473 10.99 11.34 15.85
CA GLU A 473 11.11 10.36 16.94
C GLU A 473 10.63 8.97 16.53
N LEU A 474 9.53 8.90 15.79
CA LEU A 474 9.07 7.67 15.17
C LEU A 474 10.15 7.10 14.25
N LEU A 475 10.75 7.91 13.37
CA LEU A 475 11.88 7.54 12.54
C LEU A 475 13.10 7.08 13.36
N ALA A 476 13.43 7.76 14.45
CA ALA A 476 14.53 7.40 15.33
C ALA A 476 14.28 6.09 16.08
N SER A 477 13.03 5.78 16.44
CA SER A 477 12.65 4.50 17.05
C SER A 477 12.82 3.31 16.08
N PHE A 478 12.72 3.54 14.77
CA PHE A 478 13.00 2.55 13.74
C PHE A 478 14.49 2.37 13.45
N GLY A 479 15.33 3.39 13.72
CA GLY A 479 16.79 3.32 13.54
C GLY A 479 17.51 2.40 14.54
N GLY A 480 16.85 1.99 15.61
CA GLY A 480 17.35 1.03 16.60
C GLY A 480 17.25 -0.44 16.23
N GLY A 481 16.74 -0.76 15.04
CA GLY A 481 16.59 -2.12 14.53
C GLY A 481 15.32 -2.22 13.69
N ALA A 482 15.48 -2.31 12.37
CA ALA A 482 14.38 -2.63 11.50
C ALA A 482 13.79 -3.97 11.96
N GLY A 483 12.59 -3.95 12.51
CA GLY A 483 11.90 -5.17 12.93
C GLY A 483 11.27 -5.16 14.32
N THR A 484 11.32 -4.05 15.07
CA THR A 484 10.61 -4.01 16.37
C THR A 484 9.09 -4.08 16.19
N GLY A 485 8.58 -3.76 15.01
CA GLY A 485 7.16 -3.93 14.69
C GLY A 485 6.23 -3.18 15.64
N ASP A 486 6.71 -2.09 16.24
CA ASP A 486 5.91 -1.22 17.10
C ASP A 486 4.82 -0.56 16.27
N ARG A 487 3.54 -0.81 16.63
CA ARG A 487 2.40 -0.26 15.92
C ARG A 487 1.65 0.70 16.80
N LEU A 488 1.38 1.87 16.26
CA LEU A 488 0.58 2.89 16.93
C LEU A 488 -0.90 2.48 16.93
N VAL A 489 -1.55 2.72 18.06
CA VAL A 489 -2.98 2.49 18.24
C VAL A 489 -3.66 3.83 18.42
N ALA A 490 -4.67 4.11 17.60
CA ALA A 490 -5.44 5.34 17.72
C ALA A 490 -6.42 5.27 18.90
N VAL A 491 -7.16 4.16 19.04
CA VAL A 491 -8.19 4.01 20.07
C VAL A 491 -8.09 2.66 20.77
N VAL A 492 -7.84 2.67 22.08
CA VAL A 492 -7.77 1.48 22.92
C VAL A 492 -8.50 1.69 24.25
N TYR A 493 -9.17 0.64 24.73
CA TYR A 493 -9.92 0.64 25.98
C TYR A 493 -9.43 -0.46 26.92
N LYS A 494 -9.40 -0.15 28.22
CA LYS A 494 -9.39 -1.15 29.30
C LYS A 494 -10.81 -1.62 29.54
N VAL A 495 -11.02 -2.91 29.43
CA VAL A 495 -12.30 -3.57 29.74
C VAL A 495 -12.08 -4.42 30.98
N PHE A 496 -12.85 -4.12 32.03
CA PHE A 496 -12.67 -4.72 33.34
C PHE A 496 -13.45 -6.01 33.53
N THR A 497 -12.84 -6.94 34.26
CA THR A 497 -13.44 -8.27 34.52
C THR A 497 -14.55 -8.26 35.56
N ASP A 498 -14.65 -7.19 36.35
CA ASP A 498 -15.69 -6.98 37.37
C ASP A 498 -16.93 -6.25 36.84
N GLY A 499 -16.91 -5.80 35.57
CA GLY A 499 -18.04 -5.16 34.90
C GLY A 499 -18.20 -3.66 35.15
N ARG A 500 -17.20 -3.01 35.76
CA ARG A 500 -17.18 -1.54 35.81
C ARG A 500 -17.03 -0.95 34.39
N PRO A 501 -17.32 0.33 34.20
CA PRO A 501 -17.25 0.99 32.88
C PRO A 501 -15.86 0.86 32.25
N ASP A 502 -15.84 0.68 30.91
CA ASP A 502 -14.63 0.64 30.10
C ASP A 502 -13.91 2.00 30.16
N GLU A 503 -12.60 2.01 30.21
CA GLU A 503 -11.78 3.20 30.26
C GLU A 503 -10.92 3.35 29.01
N ILE A 504 -11.03 4.47 28.31
CA ILE A 504 -10.14 4.81 27.19
C ILE A 504 -8.74 5.19 27.76
N VAL A 505 -7.67 4.71 27.09
CA VAL A 505 -6.29 5.07 27.43
C VAL A 505 -5.55 5.49 26.17
N ARG A 506 -4.50 6.31 26.32
CA ARG A 506 -3.74 6.91 25.21
C ARG A 506 -2.30 6.44 25.14
N GLY A 507 -1.68 6.56 23.97
CA GLY A 507 -0.26 6.29 23.75
C GLY A 507 0.12 4.80 23.81
N ALA A 508 -0.84 3.90 23.60
CA ALA A 508 -0.56 2.47 23.53
C ALA A 508 0.15 2.13 22.22
N ARG A 509 1.16 1.24 22.32
CA ARG A 509 1.87 0.69 21.16
C ARG A 509 1.84 -0.83 21.25
N ILE A 510 1.47 -1.50 20.17
CA ILE A 510 1.53 -2.96 20.06
C ILE A 510 2.95 -3.34 19.69
N ILE A 511 3.55 -4.25 20.45
CA ILE A 511 4.92 -4.68 20.28
C ILE A 511 4.96 -6.13 19.83
N GLY A 512 5.92 -6.47 18.96
CA GLY A 512 6.27 -7.85 18.63
C GLY A 512 5.19 -8.69 17.96
N LEU A 513 4.05 -8.10 17.58
CA LEU A 513 2.99 -8.81 16.88
C LEU A 513 3.41 -9.02 15.41
N ASN A 514 4.06 -10.15 15.16
CA ASN A 514 4.61 -10.56 13.87
C ASN A 514 3.83 -11.74 13.27
N ALA A 515 4.31 -12.27 12.15
CA ALA A 515 3.68 -13.41 11.48
C ALA A 515 3.49 -14.65 12.36
N ARG A 516 4.34 -14.87 13.37
CA ARG A 516 4.22 -16.01 14.29
C ARG A 516 3.06 -15.83 15.27
N ALA A 517 2.82 -14.60 15.71
CA ALA A 517 1.75 -14.27 16.64
C ALA A 517 0.35 -14.51 16.04
N LEU A 518 0.22 -14.51 14.72
CA LEU A 518 -1.06 -14.82 14.06
C LEU A 518 -1.59 -16.24 14.37
N ARG A 519 -0.74 -17.16 14.81
CA ARG A 519 -1.16 -18.50 15.25
C ARG A 519 -1.94 -18.47 16.57
N ASN A 520 -1.78 -17.40 17.34
CA ASN A 520 -2.40 -17.22 18.65
C ASN A 520 -3.75 -16.52 18.57
N ILE A 521 -4.35 -16.42 17.36
CA ILE A 521 -5.74 -16.02 17.20
C ILE A 521 -6.61 -17.16 17.75
N SER A 522 -7.30 -16.91 18.85
CA SER A 522 -8.14 -17.89 19.55
C SER A 522 -9.62 -17.85 19.13
N ALA A 523 -10.08 -16.70 18.60
CA ALA A 523 -11.44 -16.57 18.07
C ALA A 523 -11.52 -15.51 16.97
N ALA A 524 -12.43 -15.73 16.02
CA ALA A 524 -12.81 -14.79 14.98
C ALA A 524 -14.31 -14.47 15.06
N GLY A 525 -14.65 -13.21 14.87
CA GLY A 525 -16.03 -12.72 14.85
C GLY A 525 -16.77 -13.07 13.55
N ASN A 526 -18.07 -12.75 13.50
CA ASN A 526 -18.90 -12.79 12.29
C ASN A 526 -19.28 -11.40 11.79
N ASP A 527 -18.53 -10.39 12.23
CA ASP A 527 -18.71 -8.95 12.05
C ASP A 527 -17.71 -8.37 11.04
N ASP A 528 -17.57 -9.00 9.88
CA ASP A 528 -16.60 -8.57 8.84
C ASP A 528 -16.68 -7.08 8.54
N PHE A 529 -15.53 -6.45 8.52
CA PHE A 529 -15.33 -5.07 8.14
C PHE A 529 -14.48 -4.97 6.87
N VAL A 530 -14.89 -4.12 5.93
CA VAL A 530 -14.12 -3.81 4.73
C VAL A 530 -13.26 -2.58 5.01
N TYR A 531 -11.96 -2.77 5.05
CA TYR A 531 -10.99 -1.69 5.17
C TYR A 531 -10.36 -1.41 3.81
N ASN A 532 -10.85 -0.36 3.16
CA ASN A 532 -10.22 0.21 1.97
C ASN A 532 -9.10 1.15 2.41
N TYR A 533 -7.91 1.01 1.84
CA TYR A 533 -6.75 1.79 2.24
C TYR A 533 -5.75 1.94 1.10
N MET A 534 -4.82 2.86 1.29
CA MET A 534 -3.68 3.02 0.40
C MET A 534 -2.49 2.25 0.97
N GLN A 535 -2.05 1.21 0.26
CA GLN A 535 -0.87 0.43 0.65
C GLN A 535 0.39 1.23 0.36
N ASN A 536 1.24 1.38 1.37
CA ASN A 536 2.53 2.05 1.23
C ASN A 536 3.48 1.18 0.42
N GLN A 537 4.01 1.73 -0.67
CA GLN A 537 5.05 1.10 -1.47
C GLN A 537 6.35 1.90 -1.51
N THR A 538 6.45 2.95 -0.70
CA THR A 538 7.64 3.80 -0.66
C THR A 538 8.85 2.97 -0.28
N ALA A 539 9.88 3.01 -1.11
CA ALA A 539 11.16 2.37 -0.79
C ALA A 539 11.96 3.25 0.17
N GLY A 540 12.69 2.60 1.10
CA GLY A 540 13.61 3.28 1.98
C GLY A 540 13.07 3.56 3.38
N PHE A 541 13.85 4.34 4.15
CA PHE A 541 13.63 4.59 5.57
C PHE A 541 12.27 5.25 5.88
N ALA A 542 11.84 6.21 5.05
CA ALA A 542 10.54 6.85 5.20
C ALA A 542 9.36 5.88 5.01
N GLY A 543 9.51 4.89 4.11
CA GLY A 543 8.49 3.87 3.90
C GLY A 543 8.30 2.94 5.09
N THR A 544 9.38 2.59 5.79
CA THR A 544 9.29 1.74 6.99
C THR A 544 8.63 2.46 8.17
N ALA A 545 8.80 3.78 8.27
CA ALA A 545 8.20 4.58 9.33
C ALA A 545 6.67 4.72 9.19
N LEU A 546 6.17 4.73 7.95
CA LEU A 546 4.73 4.79 7.67
C LEU A 546 4.03 3.42 7.81
N GLY A 547 4.79 2.35 8.01
CA GLY A 547 4.24 1.00 8.06
C GLY A 547 3.58 0.57 6.74
N ALA A 548 2.48 -0.19 6.83
CA ALA A 548 1.76 -0.67 5.66
C ALA A 548 0.88 0.40 4.98
N PHE A 549 0.69 1.56 5.61
CA PHE A 549 -0.26 2.56 5.13
C PHE A 549 0.40 3.71 4.39
N GLY A 550 -0.25 4.14 3.32
CA GLY A 550 0.05 5.34 2.55
C GLY A 550 -1.12 6.31 2.58
N SER A 551 -0.97 7.43 1.92
CA SER A 551 -2.05 8.38 1.63
C SER A 551 -2.53 8.24 0.20
N ALA A 552 -3.63 8.92 -0.14
CA ALA A 552 -4.17 8.98 -1.49
C ALA A 552 -3.16 9.50 -2.54
N GLN A 553 -2.13 10.23 -2.12
CA GLN A 553 -1.13 10.79 -3.04
C GLN A 553 -0.10 9.77 -3.52
N ASN A 554 0.28 8.78 -2.70
CA ASN A 554 1.45 7.94 -2.96
C ASN A 554 1.27 6.46 -2.65
N GLY A 555 0.06 6.04 -2.25
CA GLY A 555 -0.25 4.65 -1.95
C GLY A 555 -0.77 3.87 -3.14
N LEU A 556 -0.79 2.56 -3.00
CA LEU A 556 -1.44 1.62 -3.92
C LEU A 556 -2.82 1.25 -3.39
N PRO A 557 -3.92 1.48 -4.14
CA PRO A 557 -5.26 1.09 -3.70
C PRO A 557 -5.34 -0.39 -3.37
N SER A 558 -5.80 -0.71 -2.17
CA SER A 558 -5.94 -2.08 -1.67
C SER A 558 -7.12 -2.17 -0.71
N SER A 559 -7.66 -3.37 -0.56
CA SER A 559 -8.75 -3.63 0.37
C SER A 559 -8.41 -4.86 1.21
N ILE A 560 -8.80 -4.83 2.48
CA ILE A 560 -8.74 -6.01 3.34
C ILE A 560 -10.06 -6.17 4.08
N ILE A 561 -10.53 -7.40 4.13
CA ILE A 561 -11.76 -7.77 4.80
C ILE A 561 -11.39 -8.69 5.97
N ALA A 562 -11.76 -8.29 7.17
CA ALA A 562 -11.52 -9.09 8.37
C ALA A 562 -12.61 -8.87 9.43
N PRO A 563 -12.92 -9.89 10.24
CA PRO A 563 -13.76 -9.76 11.42
C PRO A 563 -12.97 -9.30 12.64
N SER A 564 -13.65 -9.09 13.75
CA SER A 564 -13.00 -8.96 15.07
C SER A 564 -12.18 -10.21 15.39
N LEU A 565 -10.97 -10.00 15.95
CA LEU A 565 -10.02 -11.07 16.27
C LEU A 565 -9.60 -11.01 17.74
N LEU A 566 -9.69 -12.13 18.42
CA LEU A 566 -9.18 -12.30 19.79
C LEU A 566 -7.82 -13.01 19.73
N PHE A 567 -6.81 -12.36 20.28
CA PHE A 567 -5.48 -12.94 20.49
C PHE A 567 -5.31 -13.39 21.94
N GLU A 568 -4.66 -14.52 22.15
CA GLU A 568 -4.40 -15.06 23.50
C GLU A 568 -3.41 -14.19 24.26
N GLU A 569 -2.38 -13.70 23.58
CA GLU A 569 -1.33 -12.90 24.20
C GLU A 569 -0.80 -11.86 23.20
N VAL A 570 -0.81 -10.60 23.62
CA VAL A 570 -0.19 -9.47 22.91
C VAL A 570 0.54 -8.60 23.91
N GLU A 571 1.76 -8.19 23.57
CA GLU A 571 2.52 -7.19 24.33
C GLU A 571 2.10 -5.79 23.87
N VAL A 572 1.68 -4.96 24.81
CA VAL A 572 1.36 -3.55 24.62
C VAL A 572 2.22 -2.71 25.54
N ARG A 573 2.86 -1.69 25.01
CA ARG A 573 3.66 -0.73 25.78
C ARG A 573 2.98 0.61 25.85
N GLY A 574 3.06 1.24 27.01
CA GLY A 574 2.72 2.62 27.20
C GLY A 574 3.78 3.56 26.61
N ALA A 575 3.44 4.85 26.50
CA ALA A 575 4.40 5.87 26.12
C ALA A 575 5.57 5.90 27.12
N ARG A 576 6.80 5.88 26.60
CA ARG A 576 8.02 5.97 27.42
C ARG A 576 8.59 7.38 27.39
N GLY A 577 9.17 7.79 28.51
CA GLY A 577 9.85 9.08 28.68
C GLY A 577 8.92 10.16 29.23
N GLU A 578 9.52 11.26 29.69
CA GLU A 578 8.73 12.46 30.01
C GLU A 578 8.21 13.06 28.71
N PRO A 579 6.89 13.25 28.58
CA PRO A 579 6.35 13.88 27.40
C PRO A 579 6.92 15.30 27.25
N LYS A 580 7.32 15.65 26.03
CA LYS A 580 7.74 17.01 25.70
C LYS A 580 6.51 17.90 25.87
N ARG A 581 6.42 18.57 27.01
CA ARG A 581 5.29 19.44 27.32
C ARG A 581 5.38 20.70 26.47
N LEU A 582 4.56 20.77 25.44
CA LEU A 582 4.42 21.99 24.65
C LEU A 582 3.62 23.03 25.46
N PRO A 583 3.95 24.34 25.31
CA PRO A 583 3.16 25.39 25.94
C PRO A 583 1.70 25.32 25.49
N LEU A 584 0.79 25.27 26.45
CA LEU A 584 -0.65 25.32 26.20
C LEU A 584 -1.08 26.80 26.08
N LEU A 585 -1.27 27.26 24.85
CA LEU A 585 -1.94 28.52 24.60
C LEU A 585 -3.46 28.27 24.58
N PRO A 586 -4.27 29.03 25.33
CA PRO A 586 -5.73 28.91 25.26
C PRO A 586 -6.23 29.13 23.83
N ALA A 587 -7.09 28.22 23.37
CA ALA A 587 -7.71 28.36 22.05
C ALA A 587 -8.54 29.65 21.96
N PRO A 588 -8.57 30.36 20.80
CA PRO A 588 -9.47 31.46 20.60
C PRO A 588 -10.93 30.98 20.67
N THR A 589 -11.80 31.79 21.22
CA THR A 589 -13.24 31.49 21.25
C THR A 589 -13.75 31.51 19.81
N LEU A 590 -13.96 30.34 19.23
CA LEU A 590 -14.55 30.22 17.90
C LEU A 590 -16.03 30.60 18.01
N THR A 591 -16.40 31.74 17.43
CA THR A 591 -17.81 32.13 17.34
C THR A 591 -18.53 31.19 16.42
N ALA A 592 -19.54 30.47 16.94
CA ALA A 592 -20.48 29.76 16.11
C ALA A 592 -21.08 30.76 15.12
N THR A 593 -20.81 30.58 13.83
CA THR A 593 -21.46 31.39 12.79
C THR A 593 -22.95 31.13 12.90
N ARG A 594 -23.73 32.22 13.12
CA ARG A 594 -25.19 32.25 13.13
C ARG A 594 -25.77 31.81 11.79
#